data_f2f767e4a21a1d0a4c7ef90010083456
#
_entry.id   f2f767e4a21a1d0a4c7ef90010083456
#
_cell.length_a   1.000
_cell.length_b   1.000
_cell.length_c   1.000
_cell.angle_alpha   90.00
_cell.angle_beta   90.00
_cell.angle_gamma   90.00
#
_symmetry.space_group_name_H-M   'P 1'
#
loop_
_entity.id
_entity.type
_entity.pdbx_description
1 polymer ?
#
loop_
_entity_poly.entity_id
_entity_poly.type
_entity_poly.pdbx_seq_one_letter_code
_entity_poly.pdbx_strand_id
1 'polypeptide(L)'
;MAKVYNETFLHIREKEDIKMKIAVRYYTKTGNTKRLAEAIGQAVGAEALPITEPVAEPVDILFLGNSYYAFNIDPEVRDFVRGLDKDKVGKIVNFGSAALLNSTYKKVKEEADKAGIPMDEREFHCRGEFKGIHKGKPDESDMKAAAEFARKIVEG
;
A
#
# COMPACT_ATOMS: atom_id res chain seq x y z
N MET A 1 2.33 -42.27 18.37
CA MET A 1 1.23 -41.86 17.44
C MET A 1 0.57 -40.54 17.84
N ALA A 2 0.21 -40.34 19.09
CA ALA A 2 -0.43 -39.10 19.55
C ALA A 2 0.43 -37.85 19.35
N LYS A 3 1.78 -37.96 19.50
CA LYS A 3 2.71 -36.84 19.28
C LYS A 3 2.77 -36.36 17.83
N VAL A 4 2.75 -37.28 16.86
CA VAL A 4 2.81 -36.94 15.42
C VAL A 4 1.50 -36.27 14.98
N TYR A 5 0.38 -36.68 15.53
CA TYR A 5 -0.91 -36.09 15.26
C TYR A 5 -1.00 -34.66 15.78
N ASN A 6 -0.47 -34.40 16.96
CA ASN A 6 -0.48 -33.05 17.57
C ASN A 6 0.46 -32.09 16.83
N GLU A 7 1.62 -32.55 16.36
CA GLU A 7 2.54 -31.72 15.59
C GLU A 7 1.97 -31.31 14.24
N THR A 8 1.30 -32.24 13.54
CA THR A 8 0.65 -31.93 12.25
C THR A 8 -0.52 -30.98 12.44
N PHE A 9 -1.31 -31.16 13.49
CA PHE A 9 -2.45 -30.29 13.81
C PHE A 9 -1.99 -28.88 14.19
N LEU A 10 -0.93 -28.76 15.00
CA LEU A 10 -0.33 -27.49 15.39
C LEU A 10 0.26 -26.77 14.19
N HIS A 11 0.91 -27.49 13.27
CA HIS A 11 1.49 -26.90 12.06
C HIS A 11 0.43 -26.34 11.11
N ILE A 12 -0.71 -27.03 10.95
CA ILE A 12 -1.85 -26.55 10.17
C ILE A 12 -2.45 -25.31 10.82
N ARG A 13 -2.58 -25.32 12.15
CA ARG A 13 -3.11 -24.19 12.92
C ARG A 13 -2.20 -22.97 12.85
N GLU A 14 -0.89 -23.17 12.92
CA GLU A 14 0.09 -22.08 12.73
C GLU A 14 0.01 -21.46 11.34
N LYS A 15 -0.20 -22.25 10.29
CA LYS A 15 -0.39 -21.75 8.92
C LYS A 15 -1.69 -20.95 8.77
N GLU A 16 -2.76 -21.36 9.44
CA GLU A 16 -4.03 -20.64 9.44
C GLU A 16 -3.93 -19.33 10.25
N ASP A 17 -3.17 -19.34 11.35
CA ASP A 17 -2.97 -18.19 12.21
C ASP A 17 -1.95 -17.17 11.63
N ILE A 18 -1.11 -17.59 10.68
CA ILE A 18 -0.13 -16.72 9.99
C ILE A 18 -0.79 -16.07 8.78
N LYS A 19 -1.91 -15.40 8.99
CA LYS A 19 -2.50 -14.58 7.95
C LYS A 19 -1.84 -13.20 7.95
N MET A 20 -1.35 -12.75 6.79
CA MET A 20 -0.82 -11.40 6.63
C MET A 20 -1.85 -10.37 7.06
N LYS A 21 -1.43 -9.47 7.93
CA LYS A 21 -2.23 -8.31 8.32
C LYS A 21 -1.87 -7.15 7.41
N ILE A 22 -2.87 -6.59 6.76
CA ILE A 22 -2.67 -5.61 5.69
C ILE A 22 -3.53 -4.38 5.97
N ALA A 23 -2.95 -3.21 5.77
CA ALA A 23 -3.69 -1.96 5.73
C ALA A 23 -3.46 -1.28 4.37
N VAL A 24 -4.47 -0.57 3.90
CA VAL A 24 -4.41 0.27 2.70
C VAL A 24 -4.80 1.67 3.10
N ARG A 25 -3.90 2.62 2.86
CA ARG A 25 -4.13 4.04 3.13
C ARG A 25 -3.80 4.85 1.89
N TYR A 26 -4.57 5.88 1.63
CA TYR A 26 -4.35 6.74 0.46
C TYR A 26 -4.57 8.21 0.79
N TYR A 27 -3.92 9.04 -0.01
CA TYR A 27 -4.21 10.47 -0.11
C TYR A 27 -4.42 10.82 -1.57
N THR A 28 -5.47 11.57 -1.87
CA THR A 28 -5.79 11.95 -3.24
C THR A 28 -6.49 13.30 -3.28
N LYS A 29 -6.19 14.09 -4.31
CA LYS A 29 -6.91 15.34 -4.60
C LYS A 29 -7.93 15.17 -5.72
N THR A 30 -7.68 14.23 -6.64
CA THR A 30 -8.50 14.03 -7.84
C THR A 30 -9.39 12.79 -7.80
N GLY A 31 -9.16 11.89 -6.82
CA GLY A 31 -9.83 10.60 -6.75
C GLY A 31 -9.12 9.47 -7.46
N ASN A 32 -8.06 9.74 -8.21
CA ASN A 32 -7.33 8.72 -8.97
C ASN A 32 -6.68 7.68 -8.08
N THR A 33 -5.95 8.13 -7.09
CA THR A 33 -5.26 7.24 -6.15
C THR A 33 -6.25 6.46 -5.27
N LYS A 34 -7.39 7.07 -4.93
CA LYS A 34 -8.46 6.37 -4.21
C LYS A 34 -8.97 5.16 -4.98
N ARG A 35 -9.20 5.30 -6.27
CA ARG A 35 -9.67 4.20 -7.12
C ARG A 35 -8.67 3.05 -7.15
N LEU A 36 -7.37 3.37 -7.26
CA LEU A 36 -6.30 2.37 -7.17
C LEU A 36 -6.29 1.69 -5.80
N ALA A 37 -6.42 2.48 -4.73
CA ALA A 37 -6.45 1.96 -3.37
C ALA A 37 -7.61 0.98 -3.15
N GLU A 38 -8.78 1.30 -3.68
CA GLU A 38 -9.95 0.42 -3.60
C GLU A 38 -9.73 -0.90 -4.35
N ALA A 39 -9.11 -0.85 -5.54
CA ALA A 39 -8.78 -2.04 -6.30
C ALA A 39 -7.78 -2.93 -5.55
N ILE A 40 -6.74 -2.33 -4.96
CA ILE A 40 -5.77 -3.03 -4.13
C ILE A 40 -6.44 -3.64 -2.90
N GLY A 41 -7.26 -2.86 -2.21
CA GLY A 41 -7.96 -3.32 -1.01
C GLY A 41 -8.85 -4.52 -1.28
N GLN A 42 -9.61 -4.50 -2.36
CA GLN A 42 -10.44 -5.64 -2.77
C GLN A 42 -9.59 -6.87 -3.06
N ALA A 43 -8.46 -6.70 -3.70
CA ALA A 43 -7.57 -7.81 -4.07
C ALA A 43 -6.95 -8.50 -2.85
N VAL A 44 -6.67 -7.76 -1.79
CA VAL A 44 -5.96 -8.28 -0.61
C VAL A 44 -6.86 -8.41 0.63
N GLY A 45 -8.15 -8.09 0.52
CA GLY A 45 -9.10 -8.23 1.60
C GLY A 45 -8.96 -7.19 2.72
N ALA A 46 -8.52 -5.98 2.39
CA ALA A 46 -8.37 -4.87 3.33
C ALA A 46 -9.17 -3.66 2.85
N GLU A 47 -9.81 -2.95 3.77
CA GLU A 47 -10.53 -1.74 3.43
C GLU A 47 -9.56 -0.60 3.10
N ALA A 48 -9.76 0.05 1.95
CA ALA A 48 -9.00 1.23 1.59
C ALA A 48 -9.55 2.46 2.32
N LEU A 49 -8.71 3.09 3.13
CA LEU A 49 -9.08 4.25 3.93
C LEU A 49 -8.14 5.43 3.65
N PRO A 50 -8.61 6.66 3.84
CA PRO A 50 -7.72 7.82 3.70
C PRO A 50 -6.68 7.86 4.83
N ILE A 51 -5.60 8.59 4.61
CA ILE A 51 -4.52 8.72 5.61
C ILE A 51 -4.95 9.45 6.88
N THR A 52 -6.13 10.06 6.91
CA THR A 52 -6.73 10.61 8.14
C THR A 52 -7.08 9.51 9.13
N GLU A 53 -7.25 8.27 8.66
CA GLU A 53 -7.46 7.11 9.51
C GLU A 53 -6.12 6.52 9.92
N PRO A 54 -5.80 6.48 11.21
CA PRO A 54 -4.51 5.93 11.64
C PRO A 54 -4.42 4.42 11.44
N VAL A 55 -3.19 3.92 11.43
CA VAL A 55 -2.92 2.48 11.48
C VAL A 55 -2.87 2.11 12.97
N ALA A 56 -4.03 1.78 13.54
CA ALA A 56 -4.17 1.57 14.99
C ALA A 56 -3.63 0.21 15.44
N GLU A 57 -3.82 -0.82 14.63
CA GLU A 57 -3.38 -2.18 14.94
C GLU A 57 -2.12 -2.53 14.14
N PRO A 58 -1.25 -3.41 14.66
CA PRO A 58 -0.07 -3.83 13.91
C PRO A 58 -0.42 -4.49 12.59
N VAL A 59 0.29 -4.12 11.53
CA VAL A 59 0.16 -4.71 10.19
C VAL A 59 1.53 -5.13 9.67
N ASP A 60 1.54 -6.19 8.86
CA ASP A 60 2.75 -6.65 8.19
C ASP A 60 3.07 -5.77 6.98
N ILE A 61 2.03 -5.34 6.28
CA ILE A 61 2.14 -4.54 5.05
C ILE A 61 1.19 -3.36 5.11
N LEU A 62 1.72 -2.19 4.85
CA LEU A 62 0.93 -0.98 4.60
C LEU A 62 1.09 -0.58 3.13
N PHE A 63 0.03 -0.75 2.34
CA PHE A 63 -0.03 -0.18 1.00
C PHE A 63 -0.36 1.31 1.12
N LEU A 64 0.54 2.15 0.66
CA LEU A 64 0.40 3.61 0.76
C LEU A 64 0.26 4.24 -0.61
N GLY A 65 -0.93 4.77 -0.87
CA GLY A 65 -1.26 5.46 -2.12
C GLY A 65 -1.05 6.96 -2.01
N ASN A 66 -0.32 7.50 -2.98
CA ASN A 66 -0.02 8.92 -3.03
C ASN A 66 0.40 9.34 -4.43
N SER A 67 0.58 10.65 -4.64
CA SER A 67 1.04 11.20 -5.91
C SER A 67 1.87 12.46 -5.68
N TYR A 68 2.53 12.92 -6.74
CA TYR A 68 3.28 14.16 -6.67
C TYR A 68 2.36 15.37 -6.59
N TYR A 69 2.83 16.33 -5.81
CA TYR A 69 2.31 17.68 -5.80
C TYR A 69 3.49 18.66 -5.86
N ALA A 70 3.53 19.49 -6.90
CA ALA A 70 4.60 20.50 -7.08
C ALA A 70 6.01 19.94 -6.87
N PHE A 71 6.35 18.83 -7.54
CA PHE A 71 7.67 18.15 -7.49
C PHE A 71 8.01 17.49 -6.17
N ASN A 72 7.05 17.34 -5.27
CA ASN A 72 7.24 16.65 -4.01
C ASN A 72 5.98 15.86 -3.66
N ILE A 73 6.06 15.05 -2.62
CA ILE A 73 4.87 14.44 -2.05
C ILE A 73 4.11 15.50 -1.24
N ASP A 74 2.81 15.29 -1.10
CA ASP A 74 1.98 16.19 -0.33
C ASP A 74 2.43 16.24 1.13
N PRO A 75 2.40 17.42 1.78
CA PRO A 75 2.74 17.52 3.20
C PRO A 75 1.96 16.57 4.11
N GLU A 76 0.69 16.31 3.78
CA GLU A 76 -0.14 15.38 4.54
C GLU A 76 0.41 13.95 4.47
N VAL A 77 0.91 13.54 3.31
CA VAL A 77 1.53 12.22 3.14
C VAL A 77 2.83 12.14 3.92
N ARG A 78 3.65 13.18 3.84
CA ARG A 78 4.91 13.27 4.58
C ARG A 78 4.66 13.15 6.08
N ASP A 79 3.72 13.92 6.60
CA ASP A 79 3.39 13.92 8.03
C ASP A 79 2.81 12.59 8.47
N PHE A 80 2.00 11.96 7.62
CA PHE A 80 1.47 10.62 7.89
C PHE A 80 2.60 9.59 8.05
N VAL A 81 3.56 9.57 7.12
CA VAL A 81 4.68 8.62 7.18
C VAL A 81 5.55 8.89 8.40
N ARG A 82 5.85 10.15 8.69
CA ARG A 82 6.63 10.54 9.87
C ARG A 82 5.97 10.12 11.18
N GLY A 83 4.65 10.11 11.20
CA GLY A 83 3.86 9.74 12.39
C GLY A 83 3.61 8.24 12.55
N LEU A 84 4.02 7.41 11.60
CA LEU A 84 3.84 5.97 11.69
C LEU A 84 4.73 5.37 12.78
N ASP A 85 4.16 4.40 13.50
CA ASP A 85 4.87 3.64 14.52
C ASP A 85 5.57 2.45 13.87
N LYS A 86 6.89 2.43 13.94
CA LYS A 86 7.71 1.33 13.38
C LYS A 86 7.38 -0.04 13.98
N ASP A 87 6.81 -0.07 15.18
CA ASP A 87 6.41 -1.32 15.83
C ASP A 87 5.04 -1.81 15.32
N LYS A 88 4.31 -0.96 14.58
CA LYS A 88 2.99 -1.29 14.02
C LYS A 88 2.99 -1.50 12.52
N VAL A 89 4.07 -1.19 11.81
CA VAL A 89 4.14 -1.33 10.36
C VAL A 89 5.39 -2.13 9.98
N GLY A 90 5.18 -3.32 9.44
CA GLY A 90 6.29 -4.19 9.03
C GLY A 90 7.02 -3.64 7.81
N LYS A 91 6.29 -3.23 6.80
CA LYS A 91 6.85 -2.55 5.63
C LYS A 91 5.79 -1.73 4.91
N ILE A 92 6.24 -0.72 4.17
CA ILE A 92 5.40 0.08 3.28
C ILE A 92 5.58 -0.41 1.84
N VAL A 93 4.47 -0.51 1.11
CA VAL A 93 4.45 -0.75 -0.33
C VAL A 93 3.83 0.47 -1.00
N ASN A 94 4.62 1.17 -1.81
CA ASN A 94 4.21 2.42 -2.45
C ASN A 94 3.38 2.16 -3.71
N PHE A 95 2.32 2.92 -3.91
CA PHE A 95 1.59 2.94 -5.17
C PHE A 95 1.05 4.35 -5.44
N GLY A 96 0.74 4.61 -6.69
CA GLY A 96 0.18 5.90 -7.03
C GLY A 96 -0.04 6.13 -8.52
N SER A 97 -0.53 7.33 -8.81
CA SER A 97 -0.72 7.80 -10.18
C SER A 97 -0.14 9.20 -10.34
N ALA A 98 0.31 9.51 -11.54
CA ALA A 98 0.79 10.84 -11.88
C ALA A 98 0.56 11.15 -13.35
N ALA A 99 0.23 12.41 -13.66
CA ALA A 99 0.02 12.84 -15.04
C ALA A 99 1.35 12.99 -15.78
N LEU A 100 2.33 13.60 -15.18
CA LEU A 100 3.56 14.00 -15.87
C LEU A 100 4.83 13.42 -15.25
N LEU A 101 4.85 13.21 -13.94
CA LEU A 101 6.05 12.87 -13.21
C LEU A 101 6.15 11.37 -12.98
N ASN A 102 7.33 10.96 -12.56
CA ASN A 102 7.62 9.59 -12.20
C ASN A 102 7.07 9.24 -10.83
N SER A 103 7.44 8.08 -10.33
CA SER A 103 7.04 7.57 -9.04
C SER A 103 7.46 8.47 -7.88
N THR A 104 6.65 8.49 -6.83
CA THR A 104 6.95 9.16 -5.56
C THR A 104 7.86 8.32 -4.66
N TYR A 105 8.28 7.15 -5.09
CA TYR A 105 9.01 6.16 -4.27
C TYR A 105 10.15 6.77 -3.46
N LYS A 106 11.04 7.51 -4.11
CA LYS A 106 12.20 8.10 -3.43
C LYS A 106 11.82 9.04 -2.30
N LYS A 107 10.78 9.85 -2.53
CA LYS A 107 10.33 10.83 -1.54
C LYS A 107 9.67 10.14 -0.34
N VAL A 108 8.86 9.13 -0.59
CA VAL A 108 8.27 8.34 0.48
C VAL A 108 9.35 7.58 1.25
N LYS A 109 10.32 7.01 0.53
CA LYS A 109 11.43 6.28 1.17
C LYS A 109 12.25 7.17 2.10
N GLU A 110 12.53 8.40 1.71
CA GLU A 110 13.22 9.37 2.58
C GLU A 110 12.51 9.51 3.93
N GLU A 111 11.19 9.61 3.89
CA GLU A 111 10.39 9.76 5.11
C GLU A 111 10.27 8.44 5.89
N ALA A 112 10.11 7.32 5.19
CA ALA A 112 10.07 6.00 5.81
C ALA A 112 11.39 5.68 6.53
N ASP A 113 12.52 6.02 5.92
CA ASP A 113 13.84 5.83 6.52
C ASP A 113 13.98 6.62 7.83
N LYS A 114 13.49 7.86 7.84
CA LYS A 114 13.47 8.68 9.06
C LYS A 114 12.60 8.08 10.16
N ALA A 115 11.49 7.44 9.77
CA ALA A 115 10.58 6.77 10.70
C ALA A 115 11.06 5.38 11.11
N GLY A 116 12.10 4.86 10.48
CA GLY A 116 12.63 3.53 10.76
C GLY A 116 11.79 2.40 10.20
N ILE A 117 11.03 2.65 9.12
CA ILE A 117 10.11 1.68 8.53
C ILE A 117 10.67 1.20 7.19
N PRO A 118 10.82 -0.11 6.98
CA PRO A 118 11.26 -0.65 5.70
C PRO A 118 10.25 -0.37 4.58
N MET A 119 10.75 -0.20 3.35
CA MET A 119 9.91 -0.16 2.15
C MET A 119 10.25 -1.32 1.24
N ASP A 120 9.23 -1.93 0.65
CA ASP A 120 9.41 -2.89 -0.41
C ASP A 120 10.00 -2.18 -1.64
N GLU A 121 10.95 -2.79 -2.32
CA GLU A 121 11.54 -2.22 -3.53
C GLU A 121 10.57 -2.20 -4.71
N ARG A 122 9.56 -3.07 -4.66
CA ARG A 122 8.50 -3.11 -5.67
C ARG A 122 7.48 -2.02 -5.40
N GLU A 123 6.96 -1.44 -6.47
CA GLU A 123 5.90 -0.44 -6.38
C GLU A 123 4.96 -0.54 -7.56
N PHE A 124 3.78 0.04 -7.43
CA PHE A 124 2.86 0.20 -8.56
C PHE A 124 2.72 1.68 -8.89
N HIS A 125 2.86 2.00 -10.17
CA HIS A 125 2.72 3.36 -10.65
C HIS A 125 2.05 3.37 -12.03
N CYS A 126 1.08 4.26 -12.23
CA CYS A 126 0.41 4.43 -13.52
C CYS A 126 0.10 5.90 -13.79
N ARG A 127 -0.43 6.17 -14.98
CA ARG A 127 -0.87 7.53 -15.33
C ARG A 127 -2.23 7.84 -14.69
N GLY A 128 -2.41 9.10 -14.33
CA GLY A 128 -3.68 9.63 -13.85
C GLY A 128 -4.06 10.87 -14.64
N GLU A 129 -5.36 11.05 -14.87
CA GLU A 129 -5.86 12.24 -15.56
C GLU A 129 -5.68 13.48 -14.67
N PHE A 130 -5.15 14.54 -15.28
CA PHE A 130 -5.03 15.83 -14.64
C PHE A 130 -5.15 16.93 -15.69
N LYS A 131 -6.15 17.79 -15.54
CA LYS A 131 -6.42 18.93 -16.45
C LYS A 131 -6.47 18.51 -17.93
N GLY A 132 -7.15 17.41 -18.23
CA GLY A 132 -7.30 16.89 -19.59
C GLY A 132 -6.16 16.07 -20.12
N ILE A 133 -5.03 15.98 -19.40
CA ILE A 133 -3.91 15.11 -19.75
C ILE A 133 -4.23 13.69 -19.27
N HIS A 134 -3.95 12.67 -20.09
CA HIS A 134 -4.23 11.26 -19.81
C HIS A 134 -5.70 11.00 -19.44
N LYS A 135 -6.60 11.54 -20.25
CA LYS A 135 -8.04 11.44 -20.03
C LYS A 135 -8.49 9.99 -19.86
N GLY A 136 -9.31 9.75 -18.82
CA GLY A 136 -9.82 8.43 -18.51
C GLY A 136 -8.85 7.54 -17.70
N LYS A 137 -7.68 8.04 -17.35
CA LYS A 137 -6.70 7.31 -16.55
C LYS A 137 -6.80 7.65 -15.06
N PRO A 138 -6.60 6.71 -14.13
CA PRO A 138 -6.41 5.27 -14.39
C PRO A 138 -7.69 4.62 -14.92
N ASP A 139 -7.53 3.67 -15.83
CA ASP A 139 -8.64 2.92 -16.41
C ASP A 139 -8.78 1.51 -15.79
N GLU A 140 -9.71 0.70 -16.31
CA GLU A 140 -9.92 -0.66 -15.82
C GLU A 140 -8.68 -1.53 -15.91
N SER A 141 -7.88 -1.38 -16.96
CA SER A 141 -6.62 -2.10 -17.13
C SER A 141 -5.63 -1.75 -16.02
N ASP A 142 -5.55 -0.47 -15.65
CA ASP A 142 -4.71 -0.01 -14.53
C ASP A 142 -5.19 -0.57 -13.20
N MET A 143 -6.51 -0.65 -12.98
CA MET A 143 -7.07 -1.22 -11.76
C MET A 143 -6.76 -2.72 -11.64
N LYS A 144 -6.87 -3.47 -12.75
CA LYS A 144 -6.51 -4.89 -12.78
C LYS A 144 -5.03 -5.11 -12.51
N ALA A 145 -4.17 -4.27 -13.10
CA ALA A 145 -2.73 -4.34 -12.88
C ALA A 145 -2.36 -4.04 -11.43
N ALA A 146 -3.00 -3.05 -10.82
CA ALA A 146 -2.81 -2.72 -9.41
C ALA A 146 -3.22 -3.87 -8.49
N ALA A 147 -4.38 -4.47 -8.76
CA ALA A 147 -4.89 -5.61 -8.00
C ALA A 147 -3.94 -6.80 -8.08
N GLU A 148 -3.46 -7.12 -9.28
CA GLU A 148 -2.53 -8.21 -9.51
C GLU A 148 -1.18 -7.96 -8.82
N PHE A 149 -0.67 -6.74 -8.92
CA PHE A 149 0.52 -6.32 -8.20
C PHE A 149 0.39 -6.58 -6.69
N ALA A 150 -0.73 -6.14 -6.11
CA ALA A 150 -0.97 -6.30 -4.69
C ALA A 150 -1.01 -7.77 -4.27
N ARG A 151 -1.65 -8.63 -5.06
CA ARG A 151 -1.67 -10.08 -4.80
C ARG A 151 -0.25 -10.67 -4.80
N LYS A 152 0.59 -10.27 -5.74
CA LYS A 152 1.98 -10.73 -5.82
C LYS A 152 2.79 -10.29 -4.61
N ILE A 153 2.57 -9.07 -4.13
CA ILE A 153 3.23 -8.58 -2.91
C ILE A 153 2.86 -9.46 -1.71
N VAL A 154 1.60 -9.80 -1.55
CA VAL A 154 1.11 -10.60 -0.42
C VAL A 154 1.59 -12.06 -0.51
N GLU A 155 1.69 -12.60 -1.71
CA GLU A 155 2.23 -13.95 -1.93
C GLU A 155 3.73 -14.05 -1.65
N GLY A 156 4.43 -12.93 -1.65
CA GLY A 156 5.87 -12.87 -1.45
C GLY A 156 6.61 -12.77 -2.75
#